data_ecacda60ea023ff1ed07fd05a66eddf3
#
_entry.id   ecacda60ea023ff1ed07fd05a66eddf3
#
_cell.length_a   1.000
_cell.length_b   1.000
_cell.length_c   1.000
_cell.angle_alpha   90.00
_cell.angle_beta   90.00
_cell.angle_gamma   90.00
#
_symmetry.space_group_name_H-M   'P 1'
#
loop_
_entity.id
_entity.type
_entity.pdbx_description
1 polymer ?
#
loop_
_entity_poly.entity_id
_entity_poly.type
_entity_poly.pdbx_seq_one_letter_code
_entity_poly.pdbx_strand_id
1 'polypeptide(L)'
;MLEQIPKTKKNSEFNILLDTFEGPIDLLLELARKQKVDLSEISILKLAEQYIEFISNYQEIHLEIAADYLVMAAWLTYLKSRLLLPKEDKSEEYTPEELEEALKYQLQRLEAFQRISKNLYARPLIDRDIFYG
;
A
#
# COMPACT_ATOMS: atom_id res chain seq x y z
N MET A 1 -23.58 -15.49 -17.82
CA MET A 1 -22.59 -16.57 -17.88
C MET A 1 -21.20 -16.06 -18.21
N LEU A 2 -21.08 -15.33 -19.29
CA LEU A 2 -19.76 -14.77 -19.65
C LEU A 2 -19.27 -13.77 -18.63
N GLU A 3 -20.18 -13.06 -17.98
CA GLU A 3 -19.80 -12.08 -16.98
C GLU A 3 -19.14 -12.73 -15.77
N GLN A 4 -19.46 -13.98 -15.50
CA GLN A 4 -18.90 -14.65 -14.34
C GLN A 4 -17.44 -15.04 -14.52
N ILE A 5 -17.04 -15.29 -15.76
CA ILE A 5 -15.66 -15.67 -16.04
C ILE A 5 -14.67 -14.56 -15.66
N PRO A 6 -14.87 -13.31 -16.10
CA PRO A 6 -13.99 -12.23 -15.67
C PRO A 6 -14.00 -12.02 -14.16
N LYS A 7 -15.16 -12.22 -13.53
CA LYS A 7 -15.26 -12.08 -12.09
C LYS A 7 -14.46 -13.14 -11.37
N THR A 8 -14.49 -14.37 -11.87
CA THR A 8 -13.71 -15.45 -11.29
C THR A 8 -12.22 -15.20 -11.45
N LYS A 9 -11.82 -14.67 -12.59
CA LYS A 9 -10.41 -14.31 -12.81
C LYS A 9 -9.98 -13.21 -11.87
N LYS A 10 -10.84 -12.22 -11.65
CA LYS A 10 -10.55 -11.15 -10.72
C LYS A 10 -10.34 -11.69 -9.32
N ASN A 11 -11.15 -12.65 -8.91
CA ASN A 11 -10.97 -13.28 -7.61
C ASN A 11 -9.59 -13.88 -7.46
N SER A 12 -9.17 -14.64 -8.46
CA SER A 12 -7.86 -15.27 -8.44
C SER A 12 -6.74 -14.24 -8.42
N GLU A 13 -6.90 -13.18 -9.21
CA GLU A 13 -5.90 -12.13 -9.26
C GLU A 13 -5.77 -11.41 -7.92
N PHE A 14 -6.90 -11.07 -7.29
CA PHE A 14 -6.88 -10.41 -6.00
C PHE A 14 -6.23 -11.30 -4.93
N ASN A 15 -6.54 -12.58 -4.95
CA ASN A 15 -5.92 -13.52 -4.01
C ASN A 15 -4.41 -13.54 -4.17
N ILE A 16 -3.96 -13.68 -5.41
CA ILE A 16 -2.54 -13.75 -5.69
C ILE A 16 -1.85 -12.47 -5.29
N LEU A 17 -2.47 -11.33 -5.61
CA LEU A 17 -1.88 -10.03 -5.29
C LEU A 17 -1.72 -9.84 -3.79
N LEU A 18 -2.75 -10.16 -3.01
CA LEU A 18 -2.66 -10.00 -1.57
C LEU A 18 -1.64 -10.95 -0.95
N ASP A 19 -1.57 -12.16 -1.48
CA ASP A 19 -0.62 -13.14 -0.96
C ASP A 19 0.83 -12.76 -1.24
N THR A 20 1.07 -11.98 -2.29
CA THR A 20 2.43 -11.58 -2.63
C THR A 20 2.90 -10.35 -1.87
N PHE A 21 1.99 -9.61 -1.24
CA PHE A 21 2.36 -8.42 -0.48
C PHE A 21 2.77 -8.80 0.93
N GLU A 22 3.77 -8.11 1.44
CA GLU A 22 4.24 -8.32 2.81
C GLU A 22 3.39 -7.58 3.83
N GLY A 23 2.40 -6.84 3.38
CA GLY A 23 1.51 -6.13 4.27
C GLY A 23 0.88 -4.94 3.56
N PRO A 24 0.05 -4.18 4.29
CA PRO A 24 -0.68 -3.07 3.68
C PRO A 24 0.24 -1.95 3.15
N ILE A 25 1.38 -1.71 3.77
CA ILE A 25 2.30 -0.69 3.27
C ILE A 25 2.86 -1.09 1.91
N ASP A 26 3.16 -2.38 1.74
CA ASP A 26 3.65 -2.87 0.46
C ASP A 26 2.58 -2.71 -0.63
N LEU A 27 1.34 -2.99 -0.29
CA LEU A 27 0.23 -2.78 -1.22
C LEU A 27 0.09 -1.30 -1.58
N LEU A 28 0.20 -0.42 -0.58
CA LEU A 28 0.16 1.02 -0.83
C LEU A 28 1.27 1.45 -1.78
N LEU A 29 2.46 0.89 -1.61
CA LEU A 29 3.58 1.23 -2.49
C LEU A 29 3.28 0.84 -3.93
N GLU A 30 2.70 -0.33 -4.14
CA GLU A 30 2.34 -0.76 -5.49
C GLU A 30 1.29 0.16 -6.12
N LEU A 31 0.29 0.55 -5.34
CA LEU A 31 -0.72 1.47 -5.83
C LEU A 31 -0.13 2.85 -6.12
N ALA A 32 0.80 3.30 -5.29
CA ALA A 32 1.47 4.57 -5.50
C ALA A 32 2.27 4.58 -6.79
N ARG A 33 2.96 3.48 -7.07
CA ARG A 33 3.75 3.35 -8.30
C ARG A 33 2.89 3.44 -9.54
N LYS A 34 1.64 3.01 -9.44
CA LYS A 34 0.71 3.13 -10.55
C LYS A 34 0.29 4.56 -10.81
N GLN A 35 0.39 5.43 -9.82
CA GLN A 35 0.11 6.85 -10.02
C GLN A 35 1.28 7.54 -10.69
N LYS A 36 2.46 7.42 -10.11
CA LYS A 36 3.66 8.10 -10.56
C LYS A 36 4.87 7.26 -10.22
N VAL A 37 5.87 7.31 -11.08
CA VAL A 37 7.14 6.65 -10.81
C VAL A 37 7.85 7.36 -9.67
N ASP A 38 7.78 8.68 -9.63
CA ASP A 38 8.37 9.46 -8.56
C ASP A 38 7.38 9.58 -7.40
N LEU A 39 7.66 8.90 -6.30
CA LEU A 39 6.76 8.87 -5.16
C LEU A 39 6.58 10.22 -4.49
N SER A 40 7.51 11.15 -4.70
CA SER A 40 7.35 12.49 -4.12
C SER A 40 6.20 13.26 -4.75
N GLU A 41 5.74 12.82 -5.92
CA GLU A 41 4.68 13.51 -6.65
C GLU A 41 3.32 12.83 -6.55
N ILE A 42 3.20 11.78 -5.76
CA ILE A 42 1.91 11.08 -5.66
C ILE A 42 0.93 11.88 -4.82
N SER A 43 -0.35 11.65 -5.09
CA SER A 43 -1.43 12.19 -4.29
C SER A 43 -1.81 11.18 -3.21
N ILE A 44 -1.64 11.56 -1.96
CA ILE A 44 -1.99 10.68 -0.85
C ILE A 44 -3.50 10.50 -0.76
N LEU A 45 -4.27 11.56 -1.05
CA LEU A 45 -5.72 11.46 -1.06
C LEU A 45 -6.18 10.41 -2.08
N LYS A 46 -5.63 10.49 -3.29
CA LYS A 46 -5.97 9.54 -4.34
C LYS A 46 -5.52 8.14 -3.95
N LEU A 47 -4.36 8.02 -3.33
CA LEU A 47 -3.84 6.73 -2.89
C LEU A 47 -4.77 6.11 -1.85
N ALA A 48 -5.24 6.90 -0.89
CA ALA A 48 -6.17 6.41 0.11
C ALA A 48 -7.45 5.89 -0.55
N GLU A 49 -7.97 6.63 -1.52
CA GLU A 49 -9.15 6.20 -2.24
C GLU A 49 -8.92 4.90 -3.01
N GLN A 50 -7.78 4.79 -3.64
CA GLN A 50 -7.43 3.57 -4.37
C GLN A 50 -7.32 2.37 -3.45
N TYR A 51 -6.70 2.55 -2.30
CA TYR A 51 -6.55 1.48 -1.34
C TYR A 51 -7.91 1.02 -0.79
N ILE A 52 -8.74 1.97 -0.39
CA ILE A 52 -10.05 1.65 0.17
C ILE A 52 -10.90 0.92 -0.87
N GLU A 53 -10.86 1.37 -2.11
CA GLU A 53 -11.59 0.71 -3.17
C GLU A 53 -11.08 -0.70 -3.42
N PHE A 54 -9.77 -0.87 -3.42
CA PHE A 54 -9.18 -2.19 -3.60
C PHE A 54 -9.64 -3.15 -2.52
N ILE A 55 -9.60 -2.71 -1.26
CA ILE A 55 -9.99 -3.55 -0.14
C ILE A 55 -11.48 -3.85 -0.16
N SER A 56 -12.31 -2.87 -0.52
CA SER A 56 -13.75 -3.09 -0.64
C SER A 56 -14.06 -4.15 -1.69
N ASN A 57 -13.42 -4.04 -2.84
CA ASN A 57 -13.64 -5.01 -3.91
C ASN A 57 -13.18 -6.40 -3.50
N TYR A 58 -12.06 -6.46 -2.79
CA TYR A 58 -11.57 -7.73 -2.30
C TYR A 58 -12.54 -8.36 -1.31
N GLN A 59 -13.11 -7.55 -0.39
CA GLN A 59 -14.05 -8.06 0.59
C GLN A 59 -15.35 -8.55 -0.01
N GLU A 60 -15.80 -7.95 -1.10
CA GLU A 60 -17.00 -8.42 -1.78
C GLU A 60 -16.84 -9.85 -2.29
N ILE A 61 -15.63 -10.20 -2.66
CA ILE A 61 -15.33 -11.50 -3.26
C ILE A 61 -14.91 -12.50 -2.19
N HIS A 62 -14.14 -12.04 -1.22
CA HIS A 62 -13.63 -12.86 -0.15
C HIS A 62 -14.12 -12.31 1.18
N LEU A 63 -14.64 -13.18 2.01
CA LEU A 63 -15.15 -12.77 3.31
C LEU A 63 -14.02 -12.49 4.30
N GLU A 64 -12.89 -13.15 4.11
CA GLU A 64 -11.79 -13.02 5.03
C GLU A 64 -10.67 -12.18 4.44
N ILE A 65 -10.17 -11.27 5.25
CA ILE A 65 -9.03 -10.45 4.89
C ILE A 65 -8.23 -10.22 6.17
N ALA A 66 -6.91 -10.18 6.04
CA ALA A 66 -6.07 -10.00 7.21
C ALA A 66 -6.38 -8.67 7.92
N ALA A 67 -6.34 -8.71 9.24
CA ALA A 67 -6.70 -7.55 10.05
C ALA A 67 -5.85 -6.33 9.74
N ASP A 68 -4.58 -6.54 9.41
CA ASP A 68 -3.68 -5.43 9.10
C ASP A 68 -4.19 -4.58 7.95
N TYR A 69 -4.77 -5.22 6.94
CA TYR A 69 -5.31 -4.50 5.79
C TYR A 69 -6.53 -3.68 6.18
N LEU A 70 -7.35 -4.22 7.09
CA LEU A 70 -8.53 -3.51 7.54
C LEU A 70 -8.17 -2.33 8.45
N VAL A 71 -7.17 -2.50 9.28
CA VAL A 71 -6.68 -1.41 10.13
C VAL A 71 -6.14 -0.28 9.26
N MET A 72 -5.38 -0.63 8.24
CA MET A 72 -4.87 0.39 7.32
C MET A 72 -6.01 1.10 6.59
N ALA A 73 -7.03 0.36 6.17
CA ALA A 73 -8.17 0.97 5.49
C ALA A 73 -8.88 1.98 6.42
N ALA A 74 -9.02 1.61 7.69
CA ALA A 74 -9.65 2.51 8.65
C ALA A 74 -8.82 3.77 8.85
N TRP A 75 -7.50 3.61 8.96
CA TRP A 75 -6.62 4.75 9.14
C TRP A 75 -6.65 5.67 7.92
N LEU A 76 -6.63 5.10 6.72
CA LEU A 76 -6.68 5.89 5.49
C LEU A 76 -8.02 6.59 5.34
N THR A 77 -9.10 5.96 5.78
CA THR A 77 -10.42 6.60 5.77
C THR A 77 -10.41 7.81 6.69
N TYR A 78 -9.80 7.67 7.85
CA TYR A 78 -9.64 8.78 8.78
C TYR A 78 -8.81 9.90 8.15
N LEU A 79 -7.66 9.55 7.59
CA LEU A 79 -6.79 10.54 6.96
C LEU A 79 -7.51 11.26 5.82
N LYS A 80 -8.22 10.53 4.99
CA LYS A 80 -8.98 11.12 3.89
C LYS A 80 -9.98 12.13 4.42
N SER A 81 -10.71 11.77 5.47
CA SER A 81 -11.67 12.67 6.08
C SER A 81 -11.01 13.94 6.57
N ARG A 82 -9.87 13.81 7.22
CA ARG A 82 -9.16 14.97 7.75
C ARG A 82 -8.66 15.88 6.64
N LEU A 83 -8.19 15.30 5.55
CA LEU A 83 -7.70 16.08 4.42
C LEU A 83 -8.82 16.85 3.71
N LEU A 84 -10.02 16.30 3.73
CA LEU A 84 -11.15 16.92 3.04
C LEU A 84 -11.91 17.91 3.91
N LEU A 85 -11.72 17.90 5.22
CA LEU A 85 -12.42 18.78 6.14
C LEU A 85 -11.67 20.11 6.30
N PRO A 86 -12.39 21.19 6.63
CA PRO A 86 -11.72 22.45 6.93
C PRO A 86 -10.80 22.32 8.15
N LYS A 87 -9.75 23.12 8.16
CA LYS A 87 -8.80 23.12 9.28
C LYS A 87 -9.34 23.93 10.43
N GLU A 88 -10.23 23.37 11.20
CA GLU A 88 -10.81 24.08 12.34
C GLU A 88 -10.35 23.56 13.67
N ASP A 89 -10.04 22.28 13.74
CA ASP A 89 -9.68 21.63 14.99
C ASP A 89 -8.17 21.68 15.20
N LYS A 90 -7.76 22.48 16.15
CA LYS A 90 -6.35 22.64 16.48
C LYS A 90 -5.94 21.78 17.66
N SER A 91 -6.86 20.99 18.18
CA SER A 91 -6.59 20.14 19.34
C SER A 91 -5.82 18.89 18.99
N GLU A 92 -5.68 18.57 17.72
CA GLU A 92 -5.01 17.36 17.31
C GLU A 92 -3.50 17.53 17.34
N GLU A 93 -2.82 16.46 17.73
CA GLU A 93 -1.37 16.45 17.86
C GLU A 93 -0.68 16.69 16.51
N TYR A 94 -1.22 16.10 15.44
CA TYR A 94 -0.65 16.22 14.10
C TYR A 94 -1.67 16.77 13.13
N THR A 95 -1.21 17.60 12.20
CA THR A 95 -2.08 18.08 11.13
C THR A 95 -2.22 16.98 10.09
N PRO A 96 -3.32 17.04 9.31
CA PRO A 96 -3.48 16.08 8.21
C PRO A 96 -2.32 16.11 7.23
N GLU A 97 -1.76 17.30 6.97
CA GLU A 97 -0.63 17.44 6.06
C GLU A 97 0.62 16.75 6.60
N GLU A 98 0.80 16.80 7.91
CA GLU A 98 1.93 16.11 8.52
C GLU A 98 1.77 14.60 8.41
N LEU A 99 0.56 14.10 8.59
CA LEU A 99 0.29 12.68 8.43
C LEU A 99 0.48 12.24 6.99
N GLU A 100 0.08 13.09 6.05
CA GLU A 100 0.27 12.82 4.63
C GLU A 100 1.74 12.71 4.29
N GLU A 101 2.54 13.64 4.77
CA GLU A 101 3.97 13.63 4.51
C GLU A 101 4.64 12.42 5.18
N ALA A 102 4.19 12.06 6.37
CA ALA A 102 4.74 10.90 7.06
C ALA A 102 4.49 9.62 6.27
N LEU A 103 3.29 9.47 5.71
CA LEU A 103 3.00 8.29 4.91
C LEU A 103 3.85 8.27 3.65
N LYS A 104 3.95 9.40 2.98
CA LYS A 104 4.78 9.50 1.78
C LYS A 104 6.23 9.12 2.08
N TYR A 105 6.74 9.59 3.19
CA TYR A 105 8.11 9.27 3.61
C TYR A 105 8.27 7.77 3.85
N GLN A 106 7.29 7.14 4.48
CA GLN A 106 7.32 5.70 4.72
C GLN A 106 7.37 4.93 3.41
N LEU A 107 6.58 5.34 2.44
CA LEU A 107 6.55 4.68 1.14
C LEU A 107 7.89 4.82 0.42
N GLN A 108 8.49 6.01 0.49
CA GLN A 108 9.79 6.24 -0.13
C GLN A 108 10.88 5.40 0.54
N ARG A 109 10.82 5.25 1.85
CA ARG A 109 11.77 4.43 2.58
C ARG A 109 11.61 2.96 2.20
N LEU A 110 10.38 2.49 2.11
CA LEU A 110 10.14 1.09 1.74
C LEU A 110 10.64 0.83 0.33
N GLU A 111 10.41 1.75 -0.60
CA GLU A 111 10.89 1.62 -1.96
C GLU A 111 12.41 1.51 -2.00
N ALA A 112 13.08 2.38 -1.26
CA ALA A 112 14.53 2.35 -1.21
C ALA A 112 15.04 1.03 -0.62
N PHE A 113 14.39 0.56 0.44
CA PHE A 113 14.75 -0.71 1.06
C PHE A 113 14.58 -1.87 0.09
N GLN A 114 13.48 -1.90 -0.63
CA GLN A 114 13.25 -2.96 -1.61
C GLN A 114 14.27 -2.94 -2.73
N ARG A 115 14.66 -1.75 -3.16
CA ARG A 115 15.68 -1.62 -4.20
C ARG A 115 17.03 -2.16 -3.72
N ILE A 116 17.41 -1.82 -2.49
CA ILE A 116 18.66 -2.30 -1.92
C ILE A 116 18.62 -3.82 -1.74
N SER A 117 17.51 -4.34 -1.25
CA SER A 117 17.34 -5.78 -1.07
C SER A 117 17.45 -6.54 -2.38
N LYS A 118 16.84 -6.00 -3.43
CA LYS A 118 16.95 -6.61 -4.75
C LYS A 118 18.39 -6.67 -5.22
N ASN A 119 19.11 -5.58 -5.03
CA ASN A 119 20.51 -5.54 -5.43
C ASN A 119 21.35 -6.55 -4.64
N LEU A 120 21.06 -6.70 -3.37
CA LEU A 120 21.75 -7.66 -2.53
C LEU A 120 21.52 -9.09 -3.02
N TYR A 121 20.28 -9.44 -3.30
CA TYR A 121 19.96 -10.79 -3.76
C TYR A 121 20.46 -11.06 -5.16
N ALA A 122 20.70 -10.03 -5.94
CA ALA A 122 21.23 -10.20 -7.28
C ALA A 122 22.74 -10.35 -7.31
N ARG A 123 23.41 -10.17 -6.17
CA ARG A 123 24.86 -10.29 -6.12
C ARG A 123 25.30 -11.74 -6.27
N PRO A 124 26.56 -11.96 -6.70
CA PRO A 124 27.09 -13.32 -6.85
C PRO A 124 27.03 -14.10 -5.54
N LEU A 125 26.97 -15.41 -5.65
CA LEU A 125 26.87 -16.29 -4.50
C LEU A 125 28.05 -16.18 -3.55
N ILE A 126 29.21 -15.74 -4.05
CA ILE A 126 30.37 -15.55 -3.22
C ILE A 126 30.08 -14.65 -2.01
N ASP A 127 29.32 -13.61 -2.24
CA ASP A 127 28.96 -12.69 -1.16
C ASP A 127 28.13 -13.37 -0.09
N ARG A 128 27.32 -14.33 -0.48
CA ARG A 128 26.53 -15.09 0.48
C ARG A 128 27.36 -16.06 1.29
N ASP A 129 28.32 -16.68 0.65
CA ASP A 129 29.18 -17.65 1.31
C ASP A 129 29.98 -16.99 2.42
N ILE A 130 30.36 -15.74 2.23
CA ILE A 130 31.13 -15.03 3.24
C ILE A 130 30.32 -14.90 4.53
N PHE A 131 29.03 -14.72 4.43
CA PHE A 131 28.18 -14.57 5.62
C PHE A 131 28.00 -15.89 6.36
N TYR A 132 28.06 -16.98 5.67
CA TYR A 132 27.83 -18.29 6.28
C TYR A 132 29.12 -19.06 6.56
N GLY A 133 30.17 -18.58 6.02
CA GLY A 133 31.46 -19.23 6.20
C GLY A 133 32.11 -18.93 7.53
#